data_3f9819cd9affccdd5445ffcda2a8da0b
#
_entry.id   3f9819cd9affccdd5445ffcda2a8da0b
#
_cell.length_a   1.000
_cell.length_b   1.000
_cell.length_c   1.000
_cell.angle_alpha   90.00
_cell.angle_beta   90.00
_cell.angle_gamma   90.00
#
_symmetry.space_group_name_H-M   'P 1'
#
loop_
_entity.id
_entity.type
_entity.pdbx_description
1 polymer ?
#
loop_
_entity_poly.entity_id
_entity_poly.type
_entity_poly.pdbx_seq_one_letter_code
_entity_poly.pdbx_strand_id
1 'polypeptide(L)'
;MPAPSAVKASARASRLKKSVETRFDRRQSEILDHATSVLCAKGYAGASMRDLSRATGMSLAGLYYYFESKERLLYLIQKHTFTTIVQQLKVRLASETDAEGRIRIFILNHLEYFLANQKAMKVLSHEDDVLENGFGTEIAALKREYYRICVSLMDELKQEKGLEFSSRIAVMSLFGMMNWIYTWYKPRVDGGAVDLARQMGDTFLTGIGSKQLRKRSSTK
;
A
#
# COMPACT_ATOMS: atom_id res chain seq x y z
N MET A 1 30.21 28.42 21.13
CA MET A 1 29.53 28.75 19.89
C MET A 1 29.76 27.60 18.90
N PRO A 2 28.76 26.82 18.48
CA PRO A 2 28.98 25.79 17.49
C PRO A 2 29.02 26.38 16.08
N ALA A 3 29.90 25.83 15.24
CA ALA A 3 30.25 26.33 13.92
C ALA A 3 29.10 26.17 12.89
N PRO A 4 28.94 27.12 11.94
CA PRO A 4 27.81 27.17 11.00
C PRO A 4 27.92 26.18 9.81
N SER A 5 28.86 25.23 9.78
CA SER A 5 29.11 24.36 8.64
C SER A 5 28.19 23.10 8.58
N ALA A 6 27.72 22.58 9.70
CA ALA A 6 26.92 21.36 9.76
C ALA A 6 25.46 21.55 9.25
N VAL A 7 24.88 22.73 9.45
CA VAL A 7 23.50 23.03 8.99
C VAL A 7 23.43 23.21 7.47
N LYS A 8 24.47 23.76 6.85
CA LYS A 8 24.57 23.93 5.39
C LYS A 8 24.80 22.61 4.66
N ALA A 9 25.49 21.65 5.29
CA ALA A 9 25.71 20.32 4.72
C ALA A 9 24.40 19.47 4.71
N SER A 10 23.61 19.54 5.77
CA SER A 10 22.31 18.86 5.87
C SER A 10 21.29 19.39 4.87
N ALA A 11 21.21 20.72 4.69
CA ALA A 11 20.32 21.34 3.70
C ALA A 11 20.73 21.06 2.25
N ARG A 12 22.03 20.87 1.98
CA ARG A 12 22.55 20.50 0.65
C ARG A 12 22.30 19.02 0.34
N ALA A 13 22.39 18.12 1.32
CA ALA A 13 22.08 16.71 1.19
C ALA A 13 20.58 16.46 0.98
N SER A 14 19.71 17.27 1.60
CA SER A 14 18.25 17.22 1.39
C SER A 14 17.83 17.73 0.00
N ARG A 15 18.55 18.70 -0.58
CA ARG A 15 18.32 19.19 -1.96
C ARG A 15 18.78 18.22 -3.05
N LEU A 16 19.75 17.35 -2.76
CA LEU A 16 20.29 16.37 -3.73
C LEU A 16 19.42 15.12 -3.88
N LYS A 17 18.39 14.92 -3.03
CA LYS A 17 17.43 13.79 -3.12
C LYS A 17 16.12 14.10 -3.83
N LYS A 18 15.89 15.30 -4.32
CA LYS A 18 14.90 15.52 -5.38
C LYS A 18 15.60 15.16 -6.69
N SER A 19 15.57 13.88 -7.09
CA SER A 19 15.87 13.50 -8.47
C SER A 19 15.04 14.41 -9.35
N VAL A 20 15.71 15.16 -10.24
CA VAL A 20 15.01 15.97 -11.24
C VAL A 20 14.26 14.95 -12.09
N GLU A 21 12.95 14.81 -11.84
CA GLU A 21 12.07 13.96 -12.61
C GLU A 21 12.22 14.36 -14.08
N THR A 22 12.71 13.45 -14.89
CA THR A 22 12.98 13.72 -16.29
C THR A 22 11.65 13.86 -17.03
N ARG A 23 11.66 14.49 -18.20
CA ARG A 23 10.49 14.54 -19.09
C ARG A 23 10.01 13.13 -19.45
N PHE A 24 10.94 12.18 -19.53
CA PHE A 24 10.64 10.76 -19.75
C PHE A 24 9.88 10.17 -18.56
N ASP A 25 10.35 10.37 -17.31
CA ASP A 25 9.74 9.82 -16.10
C ASP A 25 8.31 10.35 -15.92
N ARG A 26 8.08 11.65 -16.14
CA ARG A 26 6.73 12.24 -16.09
C ARG A 26 5.81 11.62 -17.13
N ARG A 27 6.28 11.47 -18.35
CA ARG A 27 5.48 10.86 -19.41
C ARG A 27 5.18 9.41 -19.12
N GLN A 28 6.14 8.66 -18.59
CA GLN A 28 5.93 7.29 -18.15
C GLN A 28 4.87 7.19 -17.04
N SER A 29 4.90 8.08 -16.04
CA SER A 29 3.89 8.14 -14.98
C SER A 29 2.48 8.41 -15.53
N GLU A 30 2.32 9.40 -16.42
CA GLU A 30 1.03 9.68 -17.08
C GLU A 30 0.48 8.45 -17.82
N ILE A 31 1.34 7.71 -18.52
CA ILE A 31 0.94 6.50 -19.23
C ILE A 31 0.50 5.41 -18.25
N LEU A 32 1.20 5.25 -17.13
CA LEU A 32 0.83 4.28 -16.08
C LEU A 32 -0.55 4.59 -15.49
N ASP A 33 -0.91 5.85 -15.27
CA ASP A 33 -2.23 6.25 -14.78
C ASP A 33 -3.35 5.89 -15.76
N HIS A 34 -3.14 6.18 -17.05
CA HIS A 34 -4.07 5.77 -18.09
C HIS A 34 -4.19 4.25 -18.21
N ALA A 35 -3.06 3.55 -18.17
CA ALA A 35 -3.01 2.09 -18.21
C ALA A 35 -3.74 1.46 -17.03
N THR A 36 -3.53 1.98 -15.83
CA THR A 36 -4.25 1.57 -14.62
C THR A 36 -5.76 1.70 -14.79
N SER A 37 -6.23 2.79 -15.40
CA SER A 37 -7.65 3.00 -15.67
C SER A 37 -8.22 1.97 -16.65
N VAL A 38 -7.49 1.63 -17.71
CA VAL A 38 -7.90 0.61 -18.68
C VAL A 38 -7.92 -0.78 -18.06
N LEU A 39 -6.87 -1.15 -17.33
CA LEU A 39 -6.78 -2.45 -16.63
C LEU A 39 -7.86 -2.58 -15.56
N CYS A 40 -8.16 -1.51 -14.82
CA CYS A 40 -9.25 -1.51 -13.85
C CYS A 40 -10.63 -1.75 -14.48
N ALA A 41 -10.86 -1.21 -15.69
CA ALA A 41 -12.16 -1.30 -16.38
C ALA A 41 -12.35 -2.64 -17.09
N LYS A 42 -11.29 -3.20 -17.71
CA LYS A 42 -11.36 -4.39 -18.58
C LYS A 42 -10.76 -5.65 -17.99
N GLY A 43 -10.05 -5.56 -16.86
CA GLY A 43 -9.15 -6.60 -16.36
C GLY A 43 -7.90 -6.74 -17.23
N TYR A 44 -6.90 -7.47 -16.73
CA TYR A 44 -5.67 -7.71 -17.48
C TYR A 44 -5.92 -8.50 -18.75
N ALA A 45 -6.67 -9.61 -18.69
CA ALA A 45 -6.95 -10.45 -19.84
C ALA A 45 -7.71 -9.71 -20.96
N GLY A 46 -8.70 -8.88 -20.58
CA GLY A 46 -9.55 -8.16 -21.54
C GLY A 46 -8.94 -6.87 -22.10
N ALA A 47 -7.86 -6.36 -21.51
CA ALA A 47 -7.16 -5.16 -21.97
C ALA A 47 -6.10 -5.52 -23.03
N SER A 48 -5.99 -4.70 -24.09
CA SER A 48 -4.98 -4.84 -25.14
C SER A 48 -4.06 -3.63 -25.21
N MET A 49 -2.86 -3.78 -25.80
CA MET A 49 -1.97 -2.64 -26.08
C MET A 49 -2.63 -1.58 -26.98
N ARG A 50 -3.58 -1.97 -27.83
CA ARG A 50 -4.39 -1.03 -28.63
C ARG A 50 -5.36 -0.21 -27.78
N ASP A 51 -5.93 -0.81 -26.73
CA ASP A 51 -6.78 -0.07 -25.78
C ASP A 51 -5.96 0.95 -25.02
N LEU A 52 -4.75 0.57 -24.58
CA LEU A 52 -3.80 1.46 -23.91
C LEU A 52 -3.34 2.60 -24.83
N SER A 53 -3.03 2.28 -26.10
CA SER A 53 -2.69 3.29 -27.12
C SER A 53 -3.81 4.32 -27.28
N ARG A 54 -5.05 3.89 -27.40
CA ARG A 54 -6.22 4.78 -27.46
C ARG A 54 -6.39 5.64 -26.21
N ALA A 55 -6.26 5.05 -25.05
CA ALA A 55 -6.45 5.74 -23.77
C ALA A 55 -5.36 6.79 -23.50
N THR A 56 -4.13 6.54 -23.94
CA THR A 56 -2.99 7.45 -23.77
C THR A 56 -2.84 8.50 -24.88
N GLY A 57 -3.60 8.36 -25.98
CA GLY A 57 -3.44 9.16 -27.19
C GLY A 57 -2.12 8.92 -27.94
N MET A 58 -1.44 7.81 -27.66
CA MET A 58 -0.15 7.47 -28.26
C MET A 58 -0.30 6.45 -29.38
N SER A 59 0.64 6.48 -30.35
CA SER A 59 0.77 5.36 -31.29
C SER A 59 1.23 4.08 -30.58
N LEU A 60 0.92 2.92 -31.16
CA LEU A 60 1.43 1.64 -30.61
C LEU A 60 2.96 1.61 -30.52
N ALA A 61 3.66 2.10 -31.52
CA ALA A 61 5.11 2.20 -31.51
C ALA A 61 5.63 3.10 -30.38
N GLY A 62 4.96 4.26 -30.16
CA GLY A 62 5.27 5.15 -29.06
C GLY A 62 5.02 4.52 -27.69
N LEU A 63 3.98 3.72 -27.56
CA LEU A 63 3.70 2.99 -26.31
C LEU A 63 4.76 1.90 -26.05
N TYR A 64 5.15 1.14 -27.09
CA TYR A 64 6.22 0.12 -26.97
C TYR A 64 7.60 0.72 -26.69
N TYR A 65 7.84 1.98 -27.04
CA TYR A 65 9.07 2.68 -26.65
C TYR A 65 9.17 2.87 -25.12
N TYR A 66 8.06 3.07 -24.42
CA TYR A 66 8.04 3.21 -22.95
C TYR A 66 7.91 1.86 -22.24
N PHE A 67 7.19 0.90 -22.85
CA PHE A 67 6.86 -0.37 -22.22
C PHE A 67 6.94 -1.51 -23.23
N GLU A 68 7.75 -2.50 -22.94
CA GLU A 68 7.99 -3.65 -23.81
C GLU A 68 6.74 -4.52 -23.97
N SER A 69 5.87 -4.56 -22.94
CA SER A 69 4.68 -5.42 -22.92
C SER A 69 3.61 -4.91 -21.96
N LYS A 70 2.41 -5.46 -22.06
CA LYS A 70 1.31 -5.26 -21.11
C LYS A 70 1.69 -5.82 -19.72
N GLU A 71 2.43 -6.90 -19.67
CA GLU A 71 2.95 -7.46 -18.42
C GLU A 71 3.91 -6.50 -17.73
N ARG A 72 4.81 -5.87 -18.47
CA ARG A 72 5.72 -4.84 -17.93
C ARG A 72 4.97 -3.66 -17.34
N LEU A 73 3.87 -3.24 -17.96
CA LEU A 73 2.98 -2.20 -17.42
C LEU A 73 2.36 -2.62 -16.10
N LEU A 74 1.79 -3.83 -16.03
CA LEU A 74 1.20 -4.36 -14.80
C LEU A 74 2.23 -4.45 -13.68
N TYR A 75 3.41 -4.98 -13.99
CA TYR A 75 4.52 -5.03 -13.04
C TYR A 75 4.89 -3.64 -12.49
N LEU A 76 5.01 -2.62 -13.35
CA LEU A 76 5.37 -1.27 -12.91
C LEU A 76 4.29 -0.64 -12.03
N ILE A 77 3.01 -0.86 -12.34
CA ILE A 77 1.89 -0.42 -11.51
C ILE A 77 1.99 -1.07 -10.11
N GLN A 78 2.16 -2.39 -10.05
CA GLN A 78 2.27 -3.11 -8.79
C GLN A 78 3.52 -2.69 -8.00
N LYS A 79 4.68 -2.60 -8.67
CA LYS A 79 5.93 -2.17 -8.05
C LYS A 79 5.82 -0.78 -7.45
N HIS A 80 5.30 0.19 -8.21
CA HIS A 80 5.09 1.56 -7.73
C HIS A 80 4.19 1.57 -6.49
N THR A 81 3.07 0.87 -6.54
CA THR A 81 2.12 0.78 -5.42
C THR A 81 2.78 0.24 -4.15
N PHE A 82 3.38 -0.95 -4.21
CA PHE A 82 3.97 -1.57 -3.02
C PHE A 82 5.18 -0.80 -2.50
N THR A 83 6.03 -0.26 -3.37
CA THR A 83 7.15 0.57 -2.95
C THR A 83 6.68 1.82 -2.23
N THR A 84 5.67 2.51 -2.78
CA THR A 84 5.15 3.76 -2.20
C THR A 84 4.49 3.52 -0.85
N ILE A 85 3.60 2.53 -0.74
CA ILE A 85 2.88 2.26 0.51
C ILE A 85 3.84 1.83 1.63
N VAL A 86 4.86 1.03 1.32
CA VAL A 86 5.89 0.60 2.29
C VAL A 86 6.76 1.77 2.73
N GLN A 87 7.21 2.63 1.81
CA GLN A 87 8.02 3.79 2.14
C GLN A 87 7.26 4.79 3.02
N GLN A 88 6.01 5.11 2.67
CA GLN A 88 5.17 6.00 3.48
C GLN A 88 4.94 5.42 4.89
N LEU A 89 4.65 4.13 4.98
CA LEU A 89 4.47 3.44 6.25
C LEU A 89 5.71 3.53 7.13
N LYS A 90 6.89 3.23 6.60
CA LYS A 90 8.16 3.30 7.37
C LYS A 90 8.42 4.69 7.94
N VAL A 91 8.16 5.74 7.14
CA VAL A 91 8.31 7.13 7.60
C VAL A 91 7.35 7.44 8.76
N ARG A 92 6.09 7.03 8.65
CA ARG A 92 5.07 7.26 9.67
C ARG A 92 5.34 6.49 10.97
N LEU A 93 5.79 5.24 10.85
CA LEU A 93 6.10 4.40 12.00
C LEU A 93 7.33 4.89 12.79
N ALA A 94 8.20 5.68 12.19
CA ALA A 94 9.42 6.16 12.86
C ALA A 94 9.15 7.12 14.02
N SER A 95 7.97 7.76 14.07
CA SER A 95 7.59 8.73 15.11
C SER A 95 6.66 8.15 16.18
N GLU A 96 6.25 6.87 16.06
CA GLU A 96 5.31 6.25 16.98
C GLU A 96 5.97 5.06 17.70
N THR A 97 5.85 5.00 19.02
CA THR A 97 6.44 3.97 19.88
C THR A 97 5.42 3.04 20.52
N ASP A 98 4.17 3.49 20.71
CA ASP A 98 3.09 2.67 21.26
C ASP A 98 2.63 1.63 20.25
N ALA A 99 2.57 0.36 20.64
CA ALA A 99 2.27 -0.73 19.73
C ALA A 99 0.87 -0.62 19.12
N GLU A 100 -0.13 -0.16 19.88
CA GLU A 100 -1.48 0.08 19.36
C GLU A 100 -1.50 1.24 18.37
N GLY A 101 -0.82 2.35 18.70
CA GLY A 101 -0.65 3.50 17.82
C GLY A 101 -0.01 3.12 16.49
N ARG A 102 1.01 2.27 16.51
CA ARG A 102 1.68 1.76 15.32
C ARG A 102 0.75 0.95 14.41
N ILE A 103 -0.13 0.11 14.99
CA ILE A 103 -1.17 -0.61 14.22
C ILE A 103 -2.17 0.37 13.61
N ARG A 104 -2.60 1.39 14.35
CA ARG A 104 -3.50 2.44 13.83
C ARG A 104 -2.86 3.21 12.66
N ILE A 105 -1.57 3.50 12.74
CA ILE A 105 -0.80 4.09 11.64
C ILE A 105 -0.77 3.16 10.43
N PHE A 106 -0.57 1.85 10.63
CA PHE A 106 -0.61 0.88 9.55
C PHE A 106 -1.95 0.89 8.82
N ILE A 107 -3.06 0.85 9.57
CA ILE A 107 -4.43 0.88 9.04
C ILE A 107 -4.66 2.18 8.26
N LEU A 108 -4.34 3.33 8.87
CA LEU A 108 -4.50 4.64 8.24
C LEU A 108 -3.69 4.75 6.94
N ASN A 109 -2.42 4.36 6.97
CA ASN A 109 -1.55 4.39 5.79
C ASN A 109 -2.11 3.54 4.64
N HIS A 110 -2.63 2.35 4.96
CA HIS A 110 -3.23 1.47 3.98
C HIS A 110 -4.49 2.09 3.36
N LEU A 111 -5.41 2.59 4.20
CA LEU A 111 -6.69 3.12 3.75
C LEU A 111 -6.54 4.44 2.99
N GLU A 112 -5.66 5.34 3.42
CA GLU A 112 -5.36 6.57 2.68
C GLU A 112 -4.81 6.25 1.28
N TYR A 113 -3.85 5.33 1.20
CA TYR A 113 -3.30 4.91 -0.08
C TYR A 113 -4.37 4.26 -0.96
N PHE A 114 -5.17 3.36 -0.38
CA PHE A 114 -6.23 2.65 -1.08
C PHE A 114 -7.28 3.61 -1.65
N LEU A 115 -7.78 4.53 -0.84
CA LEU A 115 -8.84 5.46 -1.25
C LEU A 115 -8.35 6.49 -2.27
N ALA A 116 -7.08 6.90 -2.19
CA ALA A 116 -6.45 7.77 -3.19
C ALA A 116 -6.20 7.04 -4.52
N ASN A 117 -6.02 5.70 -4.51
CA ASN A 117 -5.58 4.90 -5.65
C ASN A 117 -6.52 3.73 -5.97
N GLN A 118 -7.84 3.91 -5.84
CA GLN A 118 -8.85 2.84 -5.93
C GLN A 118 -8.71 1.97 -7.19
N LYS A 119 -8.38 2.57 -8.35
CA LYS A 119 -8.21 1.84 -9.60
C LYS A 119 -7.01 0.90 -9.56
N ALA A 120 -5.87 1.37 -9.04
CA ALA A 120 -4.68 0.54 -8.89
C ALA A 120 -4.93 -0.60 -7.91
N MET A 121 -5.58 -0.32 -6.79
CA MET A 121 -5.91 -1.33 -5.78
C MET A 121 -6.86 -2.40 -6.32
N LYS A 122 -7.84 -2.03 -7.14
CA LYS A 122 -8.72 -2.99 -7.81
C LYS A 122 -7.93 -3.90 -8.76
N VAL A 123 -6.99 -3.36 -9.53
CA VAL A 123 -6.09 -4.14 -10.39
C VAL A 123 -5.26 -5.12 -9.55
N LEU A 124 -4.67 -4.66 -8.43
CA LEU A 124 -3.87 -5.51 -7.56
C LEU A 124 -4.67 -6.66 -6.93
N SER A 125 -5.94 -6.44 -6.59
CA SER A 125 -6.78 -7.45 -5.94
C SER A 125 -7.23 -8.58 -6.88
N HIS A 126 -7.13 -8.41 -8.19
CA HIS A 126 -7.65 -9.37 -9.17
C HIS A 126 -6.57 -9.99 -10.08
N GLU A 127 -5.35 -9.46 -10.08
CA GLU A 127 -4.32 -9.82 -11.05
C GLU A 127 -3.05 -10.33 -10.33
N ASP A 128 -3.23 -11.09 -9.24
CA ASP A 128 -2.12 -11.56 -8.41
C ASP A 128 -1.22 -12.59 -9.10
N ASP A 129 -1.80 -13.46 -9.94
CA ASP A 129 -1.12 -14.63 -10.54
C ASP A 129 -0.69 -14.40 -12.00
N VAL A 130 -0.85 -13.17 -12.51
CA VAL A 130 -0.63 -12.87 -13.94
C VAL A 130 0.85 -12.65 -14.27
N LEU A 131 1.65 -12.20 -13.30
CA LEU A 131 3.06 -11.91 -13.54
C LEU A 131 3.91 -13.16 -13.49
N GLU A 132 4.50 -13.51 -14.61
CA GLU A 132 5.42 -14.63 -14.76
C GLU A 132 6.87 -14.18 -14.59
N ASN A 133 7.79 -15.15 -14.53
CA ASN A 133 9.24 -14.92 -14.50
C ASN A 133 9.70 -14.04 -13.32
N GLY A 134 10.74 -13.23 -13.55
CA GLY A 134 11.37 -12.37 -12.53
C GLY A 134 10.45 -11.29 -11.95
N PHE A 135 9.46 -10.81 -12.70
CA PHE A 135 8.53 -9.79 -12.26
C PHE A 135 7.65 -10.28 -11.09
N GLY A 136 7.11 -11.49 -11.20
CA GLY A 136 6.31 -12.09 -10.13
C GLY A 136 7.11 -12.27 -8.85
N THR A 137 8.38 -12.68 -8.96
CA THR A 137 9.28 -12.85 -7.81
C THR A 137 9.53 -11.53 -7.07
N GLU A 138 9.78 -10.43 -7.80
CA GLU A 138 10.03 -9.12 -7.20
C GLU A 138 8.76 -8.57 -6.51
N ILE A 139 7.61 -8.66 -7.16
CA ILE A 139 6.34 -8.23 -6.57
C ILE A 139 6.00 -9.07 -5.33
N ALA A 140 6.19 -10.38 -5.39
CA ALA A 140 6.00 -11.25 -4.22
C ALA A 140 6.94 -10.90 -3.05
N ALA A 141 8.17 -10.43 -3.33
CA ALA A 141 9.07 -9.94 -2.30
C ALA A 141 8.55 -8.66 -1.62
N LEU A 142 8.06 -7.69 -2.39
CA LEU A 142 7.45 -6.45 -1.88
C LEU A 142 6.18 -6.72 -1.06
N LYS A 143 5.31 -7.63 -1.53
CA LYS A 143 4.12 -8.07 -0.78
C LYS A 143 4.51 -8.72 0.54
N ARG A 144 5.52 -9.60 0.52
CA ARG A 144 6.04 -10.24 1.75
C ARG A 144 6.65 -9.24 2.72
N GLU A 145 7.32 -8.21 2.24
CA GLU A 145 7.85 -7.13 3.10
C GLU A 145 6.71 -6.42 3.82
N TYR A 146 5.67 -6.00 3.09
CA TYR A 146 4.51 -5.33 3.66
C TYR A 146 3.78 -6.21 4.70
N TYR A 147 3.59 -7.49 4.38
CA TYR A 147 3.04 -8.48 5.29
C TYR A 147 3.88 -8.64 6.57
N ARG A 148 5.21 -8.75 6.44
CA ARG A 148 6.12 -8.92 7.59
C ARG A 148 6.10 -7.71 8.52
N ILE A 149 6.00 -6.50 7.98
CA ILE A 149 5.83 -5.30 8.82
C ILE A 149 4.57 -5.45 9.67
N CYS A 150 3.44 -5.81 9.07
CA CYS A 150 2.19 -6.00 9.81
C CYS A 150 2.29 -7.09 10.88
N VAL A 151 2.95 -8.23 10.58
CA VAL A 151 3.20 -9.30 11.56
C VAL A 151 4.02 -8.79 12.74
N SER A 152 5.11 -8.05 12.49
CA SER A 152 5.94 -7.46 13.55
C SER A 152 5.13 -6.56 14.48
N LEU A 153 4.26 -5.70 13.91
CA LEU A 153 3.39 -4.83 14.71
C LEU A 153 2.40 -5.61 15.59
N MET A 154 1.88 -6.74 15.08
CA MET A 154 1.02 -7.63 15.88
C MET A 154 1.79 -8.33 17.01
N ASP A 155 3.03 -8.73 16.75
CA ASP A 155 3.87 -9.35 17.77
C ASP A 155 4.30 -8.34 18.84
N GLU A 156 4.61 -7.10 18.47
CA GLU A 156 4.86 -5.99 19.40
C GLU A 156 3.63 -5.76 20.30
N LEU A 157 2.42 -5.68 19.73
CA LEU A 157 1.18 -5.52 20.50
C LEU A 157 0.95 -6.69 21.48
N LYS A 158 1.20 -7.92 21.03
CA LYS A 158 1.08 -9.11 21.91
C LYS A 158 1.99 -9.00 23.12
N GLN A 159 3.25 -8.61 22.91
CA GLN A 159 4.23 -8.47 23.97
C GLN A 159 3.86 -7.33 24.94
N GLU A 160 3.52 -6.16 24.40
CA GLU A 160 3.21 -4.99 25.21
C GLU A 160 1.94 -5.16 26.06
N LYS A 161 0.88 -5.73 25.49
CA LYS A 161 -0.42 -5.87 26.16
C LYS A 161 -0.64 -7.25 26.80
N GLY A 162 0.32 -8.18 26.69
CA GLY A 162 0.17 -9.56 27.19
C GLY A 162 -0.98 -10.32 26.54
N LEU A 163 -1.22 -10.13 25.23
CA LEU A 163 -2.32 -10.74 24.50
C LEU A 163 -1.94 -12.10 23.92
N GLU A 164 -2.93 -13.00 23.82
CA GLU A 164 -2.75 -14.32 23.20
C GLU A 164 -3.65 -14.45 21.95
N PHE A 165 -3.04 -14.33 20.77
CA PHE A 165 -3.70 -14.58 19.49
C PHE A 165 -2.68 -15.00 18.42
N SER A 166 -3.14 -15.58 17.33
CA SER A 166 -2.30 -15.88 16.16
C SER A 166 -2.05 -14.60 15.35
N SER A 167 -0.81 -14.12 15.32
CA SER A 167 -0.43 -12.94 14.53
C SER A 167 -0.77 -13.12 13.05
N ARG A 168 -0.58 -14.33 12.50
CA ARG A 168 -0.96 -14.66 11.13
C ARG A 168 -2.47 -14.47 10.88
N ILE A 169 -3.32 -15.00 11.76
CA ILE A 169 -4.77 -14.87 11.60
C ILE A 169 -5.20 -13.41 11.76
N ALA A 170 -4.65 -12.70 12.74
CA ALA A 170 -4.95 -11.29 12.97
C ALA A 170 -4.59 -10.44 11.74
N VAL A 171 -3.39 -10.64 11.16
CA VAL A 171 -2.94 -9.94 9.95
C VAL A 171 -3.84 -10.26 8.75
N MET A 172 -4.18 -11.54 8.53
CA MET A 172 -5.05 -11.92 7.40
C MET A 172 -6.48 -11.37 7.57
N SER A 173 -7.00 -11.33 8.80
CA SER A 173 -8.30 -10.71 9.11
C SER A 173 -8.27 -9.20 8.85
N LEU A 174 -7.20 -8.52 9.27
CA LEU A 174 -7.04 -7.09 9.03
C LEU A 174 -6.94 -6.77 7.53
N PHE A 175 -6.15 -7.53 6.77
CA PHE A 175 -6.10 -7.36 5.32
C PHE A 175 -7.44 -7.66 4.65
N GLY A 176 -8.19 -8.68 5.11
CA GLY A 176 -9.53 -8.95 4.64
C GLY A 176 -10.47 -7.75 4.82
N MET A 177 -10.44 -7.12 6.00
CA MET A 177 -11.22 -5.90 6.28
C MET A 177 -10.82 -4.74 5.36
N MET A 178 -9.52 -4.46 5.25
CA MET A 178 -9.02 -3.29 4.51
C MET A 178 -9.08 -3.46 2.99
N ASN A 179 -8.80 -4.66 2.47
CA ASN A 179 -8.78 -4.88 1.02
C ASN A 179 -10.18 -4.96 0.41
N TRP A 180 -11.21 -5.31 1.20
CA TRP A 180 -12.58 -5.48 0.70
C TRP A 180 -13.37 -4.17 0.55
N ILE A 181 -12.82 -3.03 1.00
CA ILE A 181 -13.52 -1.74 1.00
C ILE A 181 -13.94 -1.27 -0.41
N TYR A 182 -13.23 -1.69 -1.46
CA TYR A 182 -13.60 -1.32 -2.84
C TYR A 182 -15.01 -1.79 -3.27
N THR A 183 -15.59 -2.73 -2.54
CA THR A 183 -16.93 -3.28 -2.85
C THR A 183 -18.07 -2.49 -2.23
N TRP A 184 -17.86 -1.86 -1.09
CA TRP A 184 -18.94 -1.25 -0.29
C TRP A 184 -18.71 0.21 0.10
N TYR A 185 -17.48 0.70 0.14
CA TYR A 185 -17.16 2.05 0.58
C TYR A 185 -17.86 3.13 -0.26
N LYS A 186 -18.51 4.07 0.42
CA LYS A 186 -19.19 5.24 -0.16
C LYS A 186 -18.76 6.51 0.57
N PRO A 187 -17.98 7.41 -0.04
CA PRO A 187 -17.42 8.60 0.63
C PRO A 187 -18.45 9.47 1.36
N ARG A 188 -19.68 9.54 0.83
CA ARG A 188 -20.77 10.34 1.44
C ARG A 188 -21.38 9.72 2.68
N VAL A 189 -21.19 8.42 2.91
CA VAL A 189 -21.78 7.65 4.03
C VAL A 189 -20.71 7.29 5.04
N ASP A 190 -19.55 6.83 4.55
CA ASP A 190 -18.53 6.18 5.40
C ASP A 190 -17.42 7.15 5.84
N GLY A 191 -17.50 8.42 5.42
CA GLY A 191 -16.51 9.45 5.75
C GLY A 191 -15.20 9.33 4.98
N GLY A 192 -14.17 10.04 5.42
CA GLY A 192 -12.83 10.00 4.83
C GLY A 192 -11.97 8.85 5.34
N ALA A 193 -10.76 8.72 4.78
CA ALA A 193 -9.80 7.69 5.17
C ALA A 193 -9.50 7.67 6.67
N VAL A 194 -9.40 8.85 7.30
CA VAL A 194 -9.10 8.99 8.73
C VAL A 194 -10.23 8.41 9.60
N ASP A 195 -11.48 8.75 9.29
CA ASP A 195 -12.64 8.25 10.04
C ASP A 195 -12.81 6.75 9.86
N LEU A 196 -12.67 6.27 8.63
CA LEU A 196 -12.72 4.85 8.32
C LEU A 196 -11.62 4.07 9.04
N ALA A 197 -10.38 4.58 9.02
CA ALA A 197 -9.24 3.96 9.70
C ALA A 197 -9.44 3.89 11.21
N ARG A 198 -9.98 4.96 11.81
CA ARG A 198 -10.30 4.98 13.24
C ARG A 198 -11.32 3.91 13.59
N GLN A 199 -12.46 3.85 12.87
CA GLN A 199 -13.52 2.90 13.13
C GLN A 199 -13.07 1.43 12.92
N MET A 200 -12.33 1.16 11.83
CA MET A 200 -11.77 -0.17 11.56
C MET A 200 -10.73 -0.55 12.63
N GLY A 201 -9.87 0.39 13.02
CA GLY A 201 -8.89 0.20 14.08
C GLY A 201 -9.54 -0.13 15.41
N ASP A 202 -10.56 0.63 15.82
CA ASP A 202 -11.31 0.38 17.05
C ASP A 202 -11.98 -1.00 17.04
N THR A 203 -12.65 -1.36 15.95
CA THR A 203 -13.29 -2.66 15.77
C THR A 203 -12.29 -3.82 15.87
N PHE A 204 -11.15 -3.69 15.15
CA PHE A 204 -10.12 -4.72 15.10
C PHE A 204 -9.42 -4.89 16.46
N LEU A 205 -8.96 -3.80 17.07
CA LEU A 205 -8.20 -3.83 18.32
C LEU A 205 -9.08 -4.29 19.50
N THR A 206 -10.34 -3.86 19.56
CA THR A 206 -11.30 -4.37 20.55
C THR A 206 -11.55 -5.86 20.36
N GLY A 207 -11.69 -6.33 19.11
CA GLY A 207 -11.91 -7.74 18.79
C GLY A 207 -10.78 -8.64 19.25
N ILE A 208 -9.53 -8.28 18.98
CA ILE A 208 -8.36 -9.09 19.40
C ILE A 208 -8.09 -9.01 20.91
N GLY A 209 -8.47 -7.90 21.58
CA GLY A 209 -8.36 -7.72 23.03
C GLY A 209 -9.42 -8.48 23.85
N SER A 210 -10.56 -8.80 23.25
CA SER A 210 -11.74 -9.32 23.99
C SER A 210 -11.57 -10.71 24.61
N LYS A 211 -10.63 -11.53 24.13
CA LYS A 211 -10.37 -12.87 24.70
C LYS A 211 -9.83 -12.84 26.14
N GLN A 212 -9.22 -11.76 26.58
CA GLN A 212 -8.69 -11.64 27.96
C GLN A 212 -9.82 -11.42 29.00
N LEU A 213 -10.92 -10.81 28.64
CA LEU A 213 -12.04 -10.60 29.54
C LEU A 213 -12.71 -11.92 29.95
N ARG A 214 -12.70 -12.95 29.08
CA ARG A 214 -13.25 -14.28 29.39
C ARG A 214 -12.38 -15.13 30.31
N LYS A 215 -11.05 -15.01 30.27
CA LYS A 215 -10.16 -15.77 31.20
C LYS A 215 -10.20 -15.18 32.62
N ARG A 216 -10.43 -13.88 32.81
CA ARG A 216 -10.55 -13.26 34.12
C ARG A 216 -11.88 -13.58 34.85
N SER A 217 -12.94 -13.90 34.12
CA SER A 217 -14.24 -14.25 34.67
C SER A 217 -14.43 -15.74 35.03
N SER A 218 -13.49 -16.61 34.59
CA SER A 218 -13.53 -18.05 34.89
C SER A 218 -12.63 -18.47 36.08
N THR A 219 -12.02 -17.50 36.76
CA THR A 219 -11.15 -17.74 37.95
C THR A 219 -11.76 -17.12 39.23
N LYS A 220 -13.10 -17.10 39.33
CA LYS A 220 -13.80 -16.80 40.59
C LYS A 220 -14.66 -17.94 41.00
#